data_86a91badb330d2bd7dec16882077a44b
#
_entry.id   86a91badb330d2bd7dec16882077a44b
#
_cell.length_a   1.000
_cell.length_b   1.000
_cell.length_c   1.000
_cell.angle_alpha   90.00
_cell.angle_beta   90.00
_cell.angle_gamma   90.00
#
_symmetry.space_group_name_H-M   'P 1'
#
loop_
_entity.id
_entity.type
_entity.pdbx_description
1 polymer ?
#
loop_
_entity_poly.entity_id
_entity_poly.type
_entity_poly.pdbx_seq_one_letter_code
_entity_poly.pdbx_strand_id
1 'polypeptide(L)'
;MELVGTTKTIGGITGSYTDYNIQADGNNPGHTYQYYTNTPVYPFGYGLSYTNFQYSDMSVDKTKADANDKVTISVNVKNTGSVSGKEVVQLYVSHPAAGKGTTPAKQLKGFEKVELAPGETKKVTFNLNVADMYLFDEAAQKDIVPTGTYTAYISSNADETAKKRHLMLREHLTVF
;
A
#
# COMPACT_ATOMS: atom_id res chain seq x y z
N MET A 1 28.86 24.72 18.71
CA MET A 1 28.50 23.60 19.59
C MET A 1 28.17 22.44 18.64
N GLU A 2 29.16 21.63 18.31
CA GLU A 2 28.97 20.43 17.48
C GLU A 2 28.19 19.40 18.30
N LEU A 3 27.04 18.97 17.80
CA LEU A 3 26.32 17.82 18.36
C LEU A 3 27.09 16.55 17.99
N VAL A 4 28.04 16.18 18.84
CA VAL A 4 28.75 14.90 18.73
C VAL A 4 27.73 13.79 19.03
N GLY A 5 27.48 12.92 18.05
CA GLY A 5 26.62 11.74 18.23
C GLY A 5 25.28 11.77 17.52
N THR A 6 25.20 12.43 16.36
CA THR A 6 23.97 12.47 15.53
C THR A 6 23.68 11.19 14.74
N THR A 7 24.61 10.24 14.72
CA THR A 7 24.43 8.95 14.04
C THR A 7 24.28 7.81 15.03
N LYS A 8 23.32 6.93 14.78
CA LYS A 8 23.12 5.70 15.54
C LYS A 8 22.99 4.51 14.59
N THR A 9 23.72 3.43 14.89
CA THR A 9 23.59 2.17 14.15
C THR A 9 22.65 1.24 14.92
N ILE A 10 21.54 0.85 14.30
CA ILE A 10 20.58 -0.12 14.82
C ILE A 10 20.41 -1.20 13.76
N GLY A 11 20.69 -2.46 14.12
CA GLY A 11 20.52 -3.58 13.19
C GLY A 11 21.40 -3.49 11.93
N GLY A 12 22.60 -2.88 12.02
CA GLY A 12 23.49 -2.69 10.88
C GLY A 12 23.20 -1.47 10.02
N ILE A 13 22.18 -0.67 10.36
CA ILE A 13 21.82 0.56 9.64
C ILE A 13 22.33 1.75 10.43
N THR A 14 23.17 2.58 9.79
CA THR A 14 23.65 3.83 10.37
C THR A 14 22.82 4.98 9.80
N GLY A 15 22.09 5.67 10.66
CA GLY A 15 21.29 6.84 10.28
C GLY A 15 21.64 8.06 11.12
N SER A 16 21.41 9.25 10.58
CA SER A 16 21.50 10.51 11.30
C SER A 16 20.14 10.89 11.86
N TYR A 17 20.10 11.39 13.11
CA TYR A 17 18.85 11.96 13.68
C TYR A 17 18.40 13.24 12.98
N THR A 18 19.26 13.82 12.14
CA THR A 18 18.97 15.01 11.33
C THR A 18 18.61 14.67 9.88
N ASP A 19 18.61 13.38 9.52
CA ASP A 19 18.15 12.94 8.21
C ASP A 19 16.62 12.80 8.21
N TYR A 20 15.96 13.82 7.68
CA TYR A 20 14.50 13.87 7.51
C TYR A 20 14.04 13.32 6.16
N ASN A 21 14.95 12.79 5.34
CA ASN A 21 14.59 12.20 4.06
C ASN A 21 13.85 10.88 4.29
N ILE A 22 12.57 10.85 3.93
CA ILE A 22 11.73 9.67 4.06
C ILE A 22 11.98 8.61 2.98
N GLN A 23 12.66 8.99 1.91
CA GLN A 23 12.97 8.11 0.78
C GLN A 23 14.22 7.29 1.04
N ALA A 24 14.29 6.10 0.45
CA ALA A 24 15.51 5.31 0.49
C ALA A 24 16.60 5.92 -0.39
N ASP A 25 17.81 5.97 0.12
CA ASP A 25 19.03 6.26 -0.62
C ASP A 25 20.13 5.25 -0.29
N GLY A 26 21.36 5.45 -0.78
CA GLY A 26 22.45 4.50 -0.53
C GLY A 26 22.86 4.32 0.95
N ASN A 27 22.46 5.24 1.83
CA ASN A 27 22.81 5.26 3.26
C ASN A 27 21.60 5.07 4.17
N ASN A 28 20.38 5.32 3.67
CA ASN A 28 19.12 5.27 4.42
C ASN A 28 18.16 4.31 3.71
N PRO A 29 17.61 3.28 4.41
CA PRO A 29 16.64 2.34 3.83
C PRO A 29 15.27 2.96 3.58
N GLY A 30 15.09 4.24 3.86
CA GLY A 30 13.80 4.93 3.81
C GLY A 30 13.01 4.81 5.12
N HIS A 31 11.99 5.64 5.23
CA HIS A 31 11.08 5.66 6.37
C HIS A 31 9.66 5.34 5.94
N THR A 32 8.84 4.90 6.86
CA THR A 32 7.47 4.46 6.64
C THR A 32 7.33 3.26 5.71
N TYR A 33 6.18 2.59 5.74
CA TYR A 33 5.89 1.44 4.86
C TYR A 33 5.91 1.77 3.36
N GLN A 34 5.86 3.06 3.02
CA GLN A 34 5.84 3.53 1.62
C GLN A 34 7.23 3.50 0.99
N TYR A 35 8.28 3.77 1.76
CA TYR A 35 9.64 3.97 1.24
C TYR A 35 10.67 3.02 1.84
N TYR A 36 10.33 2.32 2.93
CA TYR A 36 11.25 1.42 3.60
C TYR A 36 11.55 0.20 2.74
N THR A 37 12.85 -0.01 2.44
CA THR A 37 13.32 -1.05 1.52
C THR A 37 13.76 -2.33 2.20
N ASN A 38 14.00 -2.30 3.51
CA ASN A 38 14.34 -3.50 4.29
C ASN A 38 13.07 -4.22 4.77
N THR A 39 13.26 -5.44 5.29
CA THR A 39 12.16 -6.21 5.90
C THR A 39 11.86 -5.66 7.30
N PRO A 40 10.66 -5.13 7.56
CA PRO A 40 10.29 -4.69 8.90
C PRO A 40 10.04 -5.89 9.82
N VAL A 41 10.22 -5.70 11.12
CA VAL A 41 9.86 -6.74 12.12
C VAL A 41 8.36 -7.02 12.08
N TYR A 42 7.55 -5.96 11.94
CA TYR A 42 6.11 -6.03 11.71
C TYR A 42 5.75 -5.09 10.55
N PRO A 43 5.10 -5.58 9.49
CA PRO A 43 4.66 -4.72 8.39
C PRO A 43 3.55 -3.78 8.86
N PHE A 44 3.43 -2.64 8.18
CA PHE A 44 2.33 -1.70 8.45
C PHE A 44 0.97 -2.40 8.33
N GLY A 45 0.08 -2.13 9.27
CA GLY A 45 -1.23 -2.77 9.35
C GLY A 45 -1.24 -4.17 9.96
N TYR A 46 -0.07 -4.70 10.39
CA TYR A 46 0.01 -6.00 11.06
C TYR A 46 -0.86 -6.03 12.32
N GLY A 47 -1.54 -7.14 12.51
CA GLY A 47 -2.36 -7.42 13.69
C GLY A 47 -2.48 -8.92 13.94
N LEU A 48 -2.96 -9.27 15.12
CA LEU A 48 -3.25 -10.63 15.54
C LEU A 48 -4.75 -10.86 15.67
N SER A 49 -5.19 -12.08 15.40
CA SER A 49 -6.56 -12.52 15.59
C SER A 49 -6.59 -13.87 16.30
N TYR A 50 -7.68 -14.17 16.99
CA TYR A 50 -7.93 -15.50 17.58
C TYR A 50 -8.49 -16.50 16.55
N THR A 51 -8.64 -16.07 15.30
CA THR A 51 -9.10 -16.90 14.17
C THR A 51 -8.25 -16.64 12.94
N ASN A 52 -8.44 -17.43 11.87
CA ASN A 52 -7.71 -17.31 10.63
C ASN A 52 -8.64 -16.85 9.50
N PHE A 53 -8.13 -15.99 8.61
CA PHE A 53 -8.86 -15.49 7.46
C PHE A 53 -8.17 -15.90 6.16
N GLN A 54 -8.97 -16.25 5.17
CA GLN A 54 -8.51 -16.58 3.82
C GLN A 54 -9.09 -15.58 2.82
N TYR A 55 -8.22 -15.05 1.97
CA TYR A 55 -8.57 -14.15 0.88
C TYR A 55 -8.63 -14.92 -0.45
N SER A 56 -9.72 -14.75 -1.22
CA SER A 56 -9.89 -15.40 -2.52
C SER A 56 -10.62 -14.49 -3.51
N ASP A 57 -10.62 -14.90 -4.79
CA ASP A 57 -11.42 -14.30 -5.87
C ASP A 57 -11.30 -12.77 -5.98
N MET A 58 -10.09 -12.24 -5.76
CA MET A 58 -9.86 -10.83 -6.00
C MET A 58 -10.12 -10.49 -7.46
N SER A 59 -10.95 -9.49 -7.70
CA SER A 59 -11.32 -9.02 -9.03
C SER A 59 -11.26 -7.49 -9.12
N VAL A 60 -11.09 -7.01 -10.34
CA VAL A 60 -11.19 -5.60 -10.72
C VAL A 60 -12.18 -5.51 -11.88
N ASP A 61 -13.09 -4.54 -11.82
CA ASP A 61 -14.18 -4.39 -12.81
C ASP A 61 -13.65 -3.99 -14.20
N LYS A 62 -12.56 -3.24 -14.25
CA LYS A 62 -11.90 -2.82 -15.49
C LYS A 62 -10.37 -2.88 -15.35
N THR A 63 -9.69 -3.37 -16.39
CA THR A 63 -8.22 -3.46 -16.44
C THR A 63 -7.56 -2.25 -17.11
N LYS A 64 -8.37 -1.32 -17.64
CA LYS A 64 -7.96 -0.07 -18.25
C LYS A 64 -8.91 1.02 -17.79
N ALA A 65 -8.34 2.14 -17.37
CA ALA A 65 -9.10 3.27 -16.86
C ALA A 65 -8.49 4.59 -17.33
N ASP A 66 -9.32 5.61 -17.40
CA ASP A 66 -8.95 6.99 -17.68
C ASP A 66 -8.96 7.81 -16.38
N ALA A 67 -8.44 9.01 -16.44
CA ALA A 67 -8.19 9.88 -15.30
C ALA A 67 -9.41 10.14 -14.40
N ASN A 68 -10.60 10.23 -14.98
CA ASN A 68 -11.85 10.51 -14.26
C ASN A 68 -12.66 9.26 -13.90
N ASP A 69 -12.10 8.08 -14.15
CA ASP A 69 -12.77 6.82 -13.89
C ASP A 69 -12.83 6.48 -12.41
N LYS A 70 -13.82 5.64 -12.08
CA LYS A 70 -13.84 4.86 -10.85
C LYS A 70 -13.56 3.40 -11.16
N VAL A 71 -12.76 2.77 -10.32
CA VAL A 71 -12.39 1.37 -10.42
C VAL A 71 -12.91 0.65 -9.19
N THR A 72 -13.66 -0.42 -9.41
CA THR A 72 -14.19 -1.26 -8.34
C THR A 72 -13.31 -2.49 -8.17
N ILE A 73 -12.77 -2.66 -6.97
CA ILE A 73 -11.90 -3.78 -6.61
C ILE A 73 -12.58 -4.58 -5.51
N SER A 74 -12.71 -5.88 -5.67
CA SER A 74 -13.36 -6.73 -4.68
C SER A 74 -12.59 -8.00 -4.38
N VAL A 75 -12.82 -8.56 -3.18
CA VAL A 75 -12.21 -9.79 -2.70
C VAL A 75 -13.21 -10.54 -1.82
N ASN A 76 -13.17 -11.86 -1.81
CA ASN A 76 -13.85 -12.67 -0.82
C ASN A 76 -12.93 -12.91 0.37
N VAL A 77 -13.44 -12.70 1.59
CA VAL A 77 -12.76 -12.97 2.85
C VAL A 77 -13.55 -14.01 3.62
N LYS A 78 -12.93 -15.13 3.96
CA LYS A 78 -13.52 -16.26 4.69
C LYS A 78 -12.84 -16.42 6.05
N ASN A 79 -13.63 -16.57 7.09
CA ASN A 79 -13.12 -17.06 8.38
C ASN A 79 -12.97 -18.58 8.30
N THR A 80 -11.72 -19.06 8.37
CA THR A 80 -11.39 -20.50 8.30
C THR A 80 -11.16 -21.14 9.67
N GLY A 81 -11.24 -20.35 10.74
CA GLY A 81 -11.10 -20.86 12.11
C GLY A 81 -12.45 -21.20 12.74
N SER A 82 -12.41 -21.53 14.04
CA SER A 82 -13.54 -22.05 14.81
C SER A 82 -14.26 -21.00 15.67
N VAL A 83 -13.75 -19.77 15.73
CA VAL A 83 -14.34 -18.67 16.51
C VAL A 83 -14.65 -17.47 15.62
N SER A 84 -15.64 -16.69 16.00
CA SER A 84 -15.93 -15.42 15.31
C SER A 84 -14.78 -14.44 15.49
N GLY A 85 -14.51 -13.65 14.46
CA GLY A 85 -13.45 -12.66 14.51
C GLY A 85 -13.71 -11.48 13.58
N LYS A 86 -12.92 -10.42 13.79
CA LYS A 86 -12.94 -9.23 12.93
C LYS A 86 -11.63 -9.15 12.15
N GLU A 87 -11.76 -8.92 10.86
CA GLU A 87 -10.63 -8.72 9.94
C GLU A 87 -10.64 -7.29 9.42
N VAL A 88 -9.45 -6.70 9.29
CA VAL A 88 -9.26 -5.40 8.62
C VAL A 88 -8.68 -5.67 7.25
N VAL A 89 -9.54 -5.65 6.25
CA VAL A 89 -9.16 -5.82 4.84
C VAL A 89 -8.60 -4.51 4.33
N GLN A 90 -7.36 -4.53 3.82
CA GLN A 90 -6.64 -3.32 3.41
C GLN A 90 -6.35 -3.37 1.91
N LEU A 91 -6.67 -2.27 1.21
CA LEU A 91 -6.34 -2.07 -0.21
C LEU A 91 -5.12 -1.17 -0.33
N TYR A 92 -4.06 -1.69 -0.93
CA TYR A 92 -2.87 -0.95 -1.30
C TYR A 92 -2.76 -0.82 -2.81
N VAL A 93 -2.17 0.28 -3.27
CA VAL A 93 -1.89 0.51 -4.69
C VAL A 93 -0.42 0.90 -4.86
N SER A 94 0.27 0.22 -5.79
CA SER A 94 1.59 0.59 -6.27
C SER A 94 1.49 1.31 -7.61
N HIS A 95 2.25 2.38 -7.76
CA HIS A 95 2.36 3.18 -8.98
C HIS A 95 3.27 2.52 -10.03
N PRO A 96 3.25 2.97 -11.31
CA PRO A 96 4.08 2.38 -12.38
C PRO A 96 5.59 2.40 -12.10
N ALA A 97 6.08 3.40 -11.36
CA ALA A 97 7.50 3.52 -10.97
C ALA A 97 7.73 3.20 -9.47
N ALA A 98 6.91 2.33 -8.88
CA ALA A 98 6.95 2.03 -7.45
C ALA A 98 8.34 1.67 -6.95
N GLY A 99 8.76 2.29 -5.84
CA GLY A 99 10.06 2.08 -5.21
C GLY A 99 11.24 2.68 -5.98
N LYS A 100 11.01 3.55 -6.96
CA LYS A 100 12.06 4.26 -7.71
C LYS A 100 11.97 5.75 -7.47
N GLY A 101 13.12 6.38 -7.17
CA GLY A 101 13.17 7.82 -6.86
C GLY A 101 12.21 8.18 -5.72
N THR A 102 11.40 9.19 -5.94
CA THR A 102 10.42 9.70 -4.97
C THR A 102 9.09 8.94 -4.96
N THR A 103 8.94 7.89 -5.81
CA THR A 103 7.69 7.12 -5.91
C THR A 103 7.59 6.10 -4.79
N PRO A 104 6.52 6.11 -3.96
CA PRO A 104 6.28 5.09 -2.94
C PRO A 104 6.23 3.67 -3.52
N ALA A 105 6.70 2.69 -2.77
CA ALA A 105 6.55 1.29 -3.14
C ALA A 105 5.07 0.90 -3.24
N LYS A 106 4.26 1.36 -2.29
CA LYS A 106 2.80 1.22 -2.27
C LYS A 106 2.15 2.22 -1.32
N GLN A 107 0.88 2.54 -1.54
CA GLN A 107 0.08 3.41 -0.68
C GLN A 107 -1.22 2.71 -0.27
N LEU A 108 -1.61 2.83 1.00
CA LEU A 108 -2.93 2.42 1.47
C LEU A 108 -3.99 3.36 0.87
N LYS A 109 -4.93 2.81 0.10
CA LYS A 109 -6.00 3.57 -0.56
C LYS A 109 -7.39 3.25 0.00
N GLY A 110 -7.52 2.25 0.85
CA GLY A 110 -8.77 1.93 1.51
C GLY A 110 -8.62 0.80 2.52
N PHE A 111 -9.54 0.75 3.48
CA PHE A 111 -9.67 -0.38 4.39
C PHE A 111 -11.13 -0.57 4.79
N GLU A 112 -11.49 -1.82 5.11
CA GLU A 112 -12.82 -2.20 5.57
C GLU A 112 -12.67 -3.21 6.72
N LYS A 113 -13.38 -2.97 7.83
CA LYS A 113 -13.40 -3.89 8.97
C LYS A 113 -14.66 -4.75 8.91
N VAL A 114 -14.47 -6.05 8.71
CA VAL A 114 -15.56 -7.03 8.60
C VAL A 114 -15.54 -8.01 9.76
N GLU A 115 -16.72 -8.33 10.29
CA GLU A 115 -16.90 -9.39 11.27
C GLU A 115 -17.43 -10.65 10.58
N LEU A 116 -16.82 -11.80 10.88
CA LEU A 116 -17.11 -13.08 10.24
C LEU A 116 -17.28 -14.17 11.30
N ALA A 117 -18.38 -14.87 11.26
CA ALA A 117 -18.60 -16.10 12.00
C ALA A 117 -17.71 -17.24 11.45
N PRO A 118 -17.51 -18.34 12.20
CA PRO A 118 -16.78 -19.51 11.70
C PRO A 118 -17.35 -20.01 10.38
N GLY A 119 -16.51 -20.20 9.37
CA GLY A 119 -16.89 -20.64 8.04
C GLY A 119 -17.57 -19.58 7.14
N GLU A 120 -17.93 -18.43 7.68
CA GLU A 120 -18.57 -17.35 6.93
C GLU A 120 -17.62 -16.74 5.90
N THR A 121 -18.19 -16.38 4.73
CA THR A 121 -17.49 -15.65 3.67
C THR A 121 -18.23 -14.36 3.37
N LYS A 122 -17.51 -13.24 3.33
CA LYS A 122 -18.05 -11.94 2.89
C LYS A 122 -17.24 -11.40 1.72
N LYS A 123 -17.95 -10.80 0.77
CA LYS A 123 -17.35 -10.02 -0.30
C LYS A 123 -17.11 -8.59 0.19
N VAL A 124 -15.86 -8.15 0.16
CA VAL A 124 -15.44 -6.78 0.44
C VAL A 124 -15.18 -6.07 -0.88
N THR A 125 -15.66 -4.82 -0.99
CA THR A 125 -15.58 -4.04 -2.22
C THR A 125 -15.06 -2.65 -1.93
N PHE A 126 -14.05 -2.22 -2.70
CA PHE A 126 -13.46 -0.88 -2.66
C PHE A 126 -13.79 -0.15 -3.96
N ASN A 127 -14.22 1.11 -3.85
CA ASN A 127 -14.39 2.01 -4.97
C ASN A 127 -13.25 3.03 -4.95
N LEU A 128 -12.35 2.94 -5.91
CA LEU A 128 -11.17 3.78 -6.03
C LEU A 128 -11.39 4.77 -7.18
N ASN A 129 -11.34 6.09 -6.90
CA ASN A 129 -11.25 7.08 -7.97
C ASN A 129 -9.82 7.09 -8.50
N VAL A 130 -9.64 7.10 -9.80
CA VAL A 130 -8.31 7.19 -10.42
C VAL A 130 -7.60 8.48 -10.00
N ALA A 131 -8.33 9.58 -9.86
CA ALA A 131 -7.80 10.85 -9.37
C ALA A 131 -7.13 10.76 -8.00
N ASP A 132 -7.58 9.86 -7.11
CA ASP A 132 -7.01 9.68 -5.77
C ASP A 132 -5.64 8.94 -5.78
N MET A 133 -5.19 8.49 -6.97
CA MET A 133 -3.90 7.85 -7.17
C MET A 133 -2.78 8.83 -7.57
N TYR A 134 -2.92 10.09 -7.20
CA TYR A 134 -1.93 11.12 -7.51
C TYR A 134 -0.62 10.95 -6.73
N LEU A 135 0.45 11.50 -7.31
CA LEU A 135 1.75 11.76 -6.70
C LEU A 135 2.11 13.22 -6.96
N PHE A 136 2.84 13.83 -6.02
CA PHE A 136 3.40 15.16 -6.24
C PHE A 136 4.61 15.06 -7.18
N ASP A 137 4.56 15.78 -8.29
CA ASP A 137 5.68 15.93 -9.23
C ASP A 137 6.48 17.18 -8.87
N GLU A 138 7.68 16.97 -8.34
CA GLU A 138 8.55 18.07 -7.91
C GLU A 138 9.02 18.95 -9.07
N ALA A 139 9.20 18.39 -10.27
CA ALA A 139 9.62 19.17 -11.44
C ALA A 139 8.50 20.05 -11.97
N ALA A 140 7.28 19.53 -11.97
CA ALA A 140 6.09 20.25 -12.41
C ALA A 140 5.41 21.06 -11.30
N GLN A 141 5.83 20.90 -10.02
CA GLN A 141 5.26 21.52 -8.79
C GLN A 141 3.73 21.34 -8.71
N LYS A 142 3.24 20.14 -9.01
CA LYS A 142 1.81 19.81 -8.98
C LYS A 142 1.56 18.33 -8.77
N ASP A 143 0.34 18.00 -8.36
CA ASP A 143 -0.13 16.63 -8.29
C ASP A 143 -0.45 16.08 -9.68
N ILE A 144 0.06 14.90 -9.97
CA ILE A 144 -0.21 14.18 -11.22
C ILE A 144 -0.59 12.73 -10.92
N VAL A 145 -1.40 12.13 -11.78
CA VAL A 145 -1.61 10.68 -11.81
C VAL A 145 -0.78 10.13 -12.98
N PRO A 146 0.37 9.47 -12.68
CA PRO A 146 1.22 8.95 -13.75
C PRO A 146 0.50 7.92 -14.62
N THR A 147 0.74 7.95 -15.93
CA THR A 147 0.27 6.88 -16.82
C THR A 147 1.07 5.60 -16.63
N GLY A 148 0.46 4.46 -16.87
CA GLY A 148 1.12 3.16 -16.82
C GLY A 148 0.35 2.09 -16.05
N THR A 149 1.04 1.03 -15.66
CA THR A 149 0.44 -0.09 -14.95
C THR A 149 0.53 0.11 -13.47
N TYR A 150 -0.61 0.18 -12.82
CA TYR A 150 -0.78 0.15 -11.37
C TYR A 150 -1.02 -1.27 -10.89
N THR A 151 -0.59 -1.59 -9.68
CA THR A 151 -0.87 -2.88 -9.05
C THR A 151 -1.66 -2.67 -7.78
N ALA A 152 -2.86 -3.25 -7.73
CA ALA A 152 -3.66 -3.31 -6.51
C ALA A 152 -3.32 -4.57 -5.71
N TYR A 153 -3.21 -4.41 -4.40
CA TYR A 153 -2.97 -5.49 -3.43
C TYR A 153 -4.07 -5.46 -2.39
N ILE A 154 -4.65 -6.61 -2.06
CA ILE A 154 -5.55 -6.73 -0.91
C ILE A 154 -4.98 -7.74 0.09
N SER A 155 -4.85 -7.32 1.33
CA SER A 155 -4.29 -8.13 2.43
C SER A 155 -4.71 -7.59 3.80
N SER A 156 -4.30 -8.27 4.86
CA SER A 156 -4.42 -7.82 6.25
C SER A 156 -3.33 -6.84 6.69
N ASN A 157 -2.28 -6.65 5.87
CA ASN A 157 -1.14 -5.77 6.18
C ASN A 157 -0.39 -5.41 4.88
N ALA A 158 0.66 -4.61 4.99
CA ALA A 158 1.46 -4.15 3.85
C ALA A 158 2.48 -5.18 3.33
N ASP A 159 2.43 -6.45 3.71
CA ASP A 159 3.31 -7.50 3.21
C ASP A 159 3.04 -7.80 1.72
N GLU A 160 4.09 -8.22 1.00
CA GLU A 160 4.00 -8.55 -0.43
C GLU A 160 3.30 -9.88 -0.74
N THR A 161 3.05 -10.73 0.25
CA THR A 161 2.30 -12.00 0.08
C THR A 161 0.82 -11.81 -0.25
N ALA A 162 0.37 -10.56 -0.29
CA ALA A 162 -0.99 -10.15 -0.60
C ALA A 162 -1.51 -10.61 -1.97
N LYS A 163 -2.84 -10.74 -2.10
CA LYS A 163 -3.49 -10.95 -3.41
C LYS A 163 -3.27 -9.71 -4.29
N LYS A 164 -2.91 -9.93 -5.56
CA LYS A 164 -2.51 -8.87 -6.52
C LYS A 164 -3.41 -8.84 -7.75
N ARG A 165 -3.70 -7.64 -8.28
CA ARG A 165 -4.30 -7.41 -9.60
C ARG A 165 -3.68 -6.16 -10.23
N HIS A 166 -3.56 -6.17 -11.55
CA HIS A 166 -3.00 -5.07 -12.33
C HIS A 166 -4.11 -4.24 -12.98
N LEU A 167 -3.91 -2.93 -12.96
CA LEU A 167 -4.74 -1.92 -13.62
C LEU A 167 -3.83 -1.02 -14.47
N MET A 168 -4.15 -0.85 -15.75
CA MET A 168 -3.42 0.05 -16.63
C MET A 168 -4.17 1.38 -16.78
N LEU A 169 -3.51 2.49 -16.45
CA LEU A 169 -4.00 3.84 -16.74
C LEU A 169 -3.44 4.33 -18.08
N ARG A 170 -4.31 4.91 -18.90
CA ARG A 170 -4.00 5.34 -20.27
C ARG A 170 -3.65 6.81 -20.39
N GLU A 171 -4.22 7.66 -19.56
CA GLU A 171 -4.07 9.11 -19.67
C GLU A 171 -3.52 9.73 -18.38
N HIS A 172 -2.72 10.78 -18.56
CA HIS A 172 -2.21 11.60 -17.45
C HIS A 172 -3.34 12.52 -16.94
N LEU A 173 -3.61 12.46 -15.65
CA LEU A 173 -4.43 13.45 -14.97
C LEU A 173 -3.52 14.43 -14.22
N THR A 174 -3.67 15.72 -14.53
CA THR A 174 -3.17 16.79 -13.67
C THR A 174 -4.26 17.11 -12.65
N VAL A 175 -3.96 16.99 -11.38
CA VAL A 175 -4.83 17.42 -10.28
C VAL A 175 -4.34 18.80 -9.84
N PHE A 176 -5.26 19.77 -9.79
CA PHE A 176 -4.93 21.16 -9.41
C PHE A 176 -4.91 21.34 -7.91
#